data_a1f9e74d59b49d9d0f227d57eb209ead
#
_entry.id   a1f9e74d59b49d9d0f227d57eb209ead
#
_cell.length_a   1.000
_cell.length_b   1.000
_cell.length_c   1.000
_cell.angle_alpha   90.00
_cell.angle_beta   90.00
_cell.angle_gamma   90.00
#
_symmetry.space_group_name_H-M   'P 1'
#
loop_
_entity.id
_entity.type
_entity.pdbx_description
1 polymer ?
#
loop_
_entity_poly.entity_id
_entity_poly.type
_entity_poly.pdbx_seq_one_letter_code
_entity_poly.pdbx_strand_id
1 'polypeptide(L)'
;MEQRITENMGRSLKEHGYLDPVFVGKGSFAKVYRVRDEKRDFQACKISKVTEQWEQECRNSREICHPLFPAYREHWTDEEWGYLVMEFWDGCDLRKMLDRRGRLSPGQAARIALQITEGLQYLHERPHPFLYRDLKPENIRIRVDGRAGILDLGCLWNREQDWSGAGNRSFSAPEQFVPGEIPGEESDVYAVGRLL
;
A
#
# COMPACT_ATOMS: atom_id res chain seq x y z
N MET A 1 -3.26 -6.45 -23.62
CA MET A 1 -4.70 -6.75 -23.57
C MET A 1 -5.26 -6.98 -22.16
N GLU A 2 -4.47 -6.84 -21.08
CA GLU A 2 -4.91 -7.17 -19.68
C GLU A 2 -5.28 -5.97 -18.80
N GLN A 3 -5.41 -4.77 -19.34
CA GLN A 3 -5.68 -3.55 -18.55
C GLN A 3 -7.17 -3.23 -18.41
N ARG A 4 -8.03 -3.92 -19.16
CA ARG A 4 -9.49 -3.70 -19.09
C ARG A 4 -10.07 -4.50 -17.93
N ILE A 5 -10.99 -3.87 -17.22
CA ILE A 5 -11.85 -4.53 -16.25
C ILE A 5 -12.77 -5.52 -16.99
N THR A 6 -13.02 -6.69 -16.41
CA THR A 6 -13.99 -7.63 -16.99
C THR A 6 -15.42 -7.14 -16.77
N GLU A 7 -16.38 -7.64 -17.54
CA GLU A 7 -17.79 -7.27 -17.37
C GLU A 7 -18.31 -7.60 -15.97
N ASN A 8 -17.92 -8.76 -15.41
CA ASN A 8 -18.31 -9.16 -14.06
C ASN A 8 -17.72 -8.21 -13.00
N MET A 9 -16.44 -7.87 -13.08
CA MET A 9 -15.84 -6.90 -12.17
C MET A 9 -16.52 -5.53 -12.27
N GLY A 10 -16.84 -5.07 -13.50
CA GLY A 10 -17.53 -3.80 -13.72
C GLY A 10 -18.95 -3.81 -13.15
N ARG A 11 -19.66 -4.93 -13.23
CA ARG A 11 -20.97 -5.12 -12.61
C ARG A 11 -20.88 -5.07 -11.09
N SER A 12 -19.95 -5.84 -10.50
CA SER A 12 -19.71 -5.86 -9.05
C SER A 12 -19.42 -4.47 -8.50
N LEU A 13 -18.52 -3.70 -9.16
CA LEU A 13 -18.26 -2.30 -8.78
C LEU A 13 -19.52 -1.45 -8.80
N LYS A 14 -20.33 -1.55 -9.86
CA LYS A 14 -21.55 -0.76 -10.02
C LYS A 14 -22.61 -1.09 -8.97
N GLU A 15 -22.75 -2.35 -8.60
CA GLU A 15 -23.65 -2.81 -7.55
C GLU A 15 -23.28 -2.23 -6.18
N HIS A 16 -21.99 -1.91 -5.97
CA HIS A 16 -21.48 -1.25 -4.76
C HIS A 16 -21.34 0.27 -4.92
N GLY A 17 -21.94 0.87 -5.96
CA GLY A 17 -21.96 2.33 -6.14
C GLY A 17 -20.69 2.94 -6.74
N TYR A 18 -19.78 2.11 -7.29
CA TYR A 18 -18.54 2.59 -7.93
C TYR A 18 -18.63 2.55 -9.45
N LEU A 19 -18.32 3.69 -10.06
CA LEU A 19 -18.45 3.93 -11.49
C LEU A 19 -17.09 4.33 -12.12
N ASP A 20 -17.06 4.33 -13.45
CA ASP A 20 -15.96 4.86 -14.27
C ASP A 20 -14.57 4.27 -13.91
N PRO A 21 -14.40 2.94 -13.84
CA PRO A 21 -13.13 2.34 -13.47
C PRO A 21 -12.05 2.65 -14.51
N VAL A 22 -10.99 3.31 -14.09
CA VAL A 22 -9.79 3.62 -14.87
C VAL A 22 -8.59 2.90 -14.28
N PHE A 23 -7.92 2.07 -15.07
CA PHE A 23 -6.72 1.36 -14.62
C PHE A 23 -5.60 2.34 -14.24
N VAL A 24 -5.04 2.16 -13.05
CA VAL A 24 -3.96 3.00 -12.47
C VAL A 24 -2.64 2.26 -12.41
N GLY A 25 -2.69 0.97 -12.08
CA GLY A 25 -1.49 0.18 -11.93
C GLY A 25 -1.75 -1.28 -11.59
N LYS A 26 -0.66 -2.06 -11.64
CA LYS A 26 -0.65 -3.48 -11.28
C LYS A 26 0.44 -3.72 -10.26
N GLY A 27 0.09 -4.34 -9.14
CA GLY A 27 1.02 -4.94 -8.18
C GLY A 27 1.30 -6.40 -8.54
N SER A 28 2.02 -7.11 -7.67
CA SER A 28 2.36 -8.52 -7.87
C SER A 28 1.12 -9.42 -7.95
N PHE A 29 0.08 -9.13 -7.16
CA PHE A 29 -1.09 -9.98 -7.00
C PHE A 29 -2.42 -9.25 -7.26
N ALA A 30 -2.39 -7.93 -7.48
CA ALA A 30 -3.59 -7.11 -7.59
C ALA A 30 -3.50 -6.10 -8.72
N LYS A 31 -4.66 -5.70 -9.22
CA LYS A 31 -4.82 -4.54 -10.11
C LYS A 31 -5.48 -3.42 -9.34
N VAL A 32 -5.05 -2.19 -9.57
CA VAL A 32 -5.63 -0.99 -8.95
C VAL A 32 -6.34 -0.17 -10.01
N TYR A 33 -7.57 0.17 -9.72
CA TYR A 33 -8.41 1.04 -10.54
C TYR A 33 -8.78 2.28 -9.73
N ARG A 34 -8.76 3.44 -10.37
CA ARG A 34 -9.44 4.63 -9.87
C ARG A 34 -10.90 4.53 -10.27
N VAL A 35 -11.78 4.68 -9.31
CA VAL A 35 -13.24 4.65 -9.48
C VAL A 35 -13.87 5.93 -8.96
N ARG A 36 -15.13 6.20 -9.27
CA ARG A 36 -15.94 7.27 -8.68
C ARG A 36 -17.00 6.67 -7.78
N ASP A 37 -17.14 7.21 -6.58
CA ASP A 37 -18.25 6.88 -5.69
C ASP A 37 -19.54 7.65 -6.05
N GLU A 38 -20.60 7.46 -5.31
CA GLU A 38 -21.90 8.13 -5.52
C GLU A 38 -21.82 9.65 -5.43
N LYS A 39 -20.89 10.18 -4.65
CA LYS A 39 -20.61 11.63 -4.53
C LYS A 39 -19.72 12.16 -5.65
N ARG A 40 -19.32 11.27 -6.56
CA ARG A 40 -18.36 11.51 -7.64
C ARG A 40 -16.92 11.78 -7.18
N ASP A 41 -16.60 11.48 -5.94
CA ASP A 41 -15.24 11.52 -5.43
C ASP A 41 -14.42 10.34 -5.96
N PHE A 42 -13.12 10.55 -6.15
CA PHE A 42 -12.24 9.49 -6.59
C PHE A 42 -11.83 8.58 -5.44
N GLN A 43 -11.97 7.27 -5.67
CA GLN A 43 -11.48 6.21 -4.77
C GLN A 43 -10.52 5.29 -5.53
N ALA A 44 -9.64 4.61 -4.80
CA ALA A 44 -8.80 3.54 -5.32
C ALA A 44 -9.46 2.19 -5.00
N CYS A 45 -9.70 1.38 -6.02
CA CYS A 45 -10.17 0.02 -5.84
C CYS A 45 -9.07 -0.96 -6.23
N LYS A 46 -8.56 -1.71 -5.26
CA LYS A 46 -7.61 -2.80 -5.44
C LYS A 46 -8.39 -4.09 -5.62
N ILE A 47 -8.20 -4.77 -6.76
CA ILE A 47 -8.88 -6.02 -7.12
C ILE A 47 -7.85 -7.13 -7.22
N SER A 48 -8.05 -8.22 -6.47
CA SER A 48 -7.19 -9.40 -6.47
C SER A 48 -7.98 -10.67 -6.25
N LYS A 49 -7.34 -11.83 -6.36
CA LYS A 49 -7.93 -13.08 -5.87
C LYS A 49 -8.10 -13.03 -4.35
N VAL A 50 -9.18 -13.65 -3.87
CA VAL A 50 -9.41 -13.81 -2.44
C VAL A 50 -8.41 -14.83 -1.91
N THR A 51 -7.57 -14.39 -0.99
CA THR A 51 -6.53 -15.19 -0.33
C THR A 51 -6.44 -14.73 1.13
N GLU A 52 -5.81 -15.51 1.98
CA GLU A 52 -5.54 -15.11 3.35
C GLU A 52 -4.79 -13.76 3.43
N GLN A 53 -3.83 -13.54 2.51
CA GLN A 53 -3.12 -12.27 2.42
C GLN A 53 -4.06 -11.10 2.06
N TRP A 54 -5.02 -11.30 1.16
CA TRP A 54 -6.01 -10.29 0.83
C TRP A 54 -6.91 -9.97 2.05
N GLU A 55 -7.38 -10.99 2.75
CA GLU A 55 -8.17 -10.80 3.97
C GLU A 55 -7.39 -10.05 5.05
N GLN A 56 -6.11 -10.39 5.21
CA GLN A 56 -5.24 -9.69 6.15
C GLN A 56 -5.06 -8.22 5.76
N GLU A 57 -4.87 -7.93 4.47
CA GLU A 57 -4.78 -6.55 3.97
C GLU A 57 -6.07 -5.77 4.24
N CYS A 58 -7.23 -6.37 4.07
CA CYS A 58 -8.52 -5.74 4.39
C CYS A 58 -8.64 -5.42 5.90
N ARG A 59 -8.27 -6.38 6.77
CA ARG A 59 -8.24 -6.16 8.23
C ARG A 59 -7.29 -5.03 8.59
N ASN A 60 -6.06 -5.06 8.09
CA ASN A 60 -5.05 -4.03 8.33
C ASN A 60 -5.54 -2.64 7.85
N SER A 61 -6.07 -2.57 6.63
CA SER A 61 -6.56 -1.31 6.06
C SER A 61 -7.71 -0.70 6.86
N ARG A 62 -8.58 -1.53 7.43
CA ARG A 62 -9.69 -1.08 8.29
C ARG A 62 -9.21 -0.56 9.63
N GLU A 63 -8.13 -1.14 10.16
CA GLU A 63 -7.58 -0.79 11.47
C GLU A 63 -6.67 0.45 11.44
N ILE A 64 -5.95 0.66 10.34
CA ILE A 64 -4.99 1.76 10.21
C ILE A 64 -5.73 3.05 9.85
N CYS A 65 -5.68 4.05 10.74
CA CYS A 65 -6.28 5.37 10.55
C CYS A 65 -5.24 6.46 10.84
N HIS A 66 -4.53 6.89 9.80
CA HIS A 66 -3.52 7.95 9.91
C HIS A 66 -3.34 8.66 8.56
N PRO A 67 -3.09 9.97 8.49
CA PRO A 67 -3.02 10.74 7.23
C PRO A 67 -1.94 10.31 6.24
N LEU A 68 -0.97 9.52 6.66
CA LEU A 68 0.10 8.97 5.82
C LEU A 68 -0.26 7.61 5.20
N PHE A 69 -1.45 7.09 5.45
CA PHE A 69 -2.01 5.90 4.81
C PHE A 69 -3.36 6.23 4.17
N PRO A 70 -3.71 5.63 3.00
CA PRO A 70 -5.02 5.85 2.39
C PRO A 70 -6.14 5.40 3.32
N ALA A 71 -7.12 6.25 3.54
CA ALA A 71 -8.26 5.91 4.38
C ALA A 71 -9.06 4.75 3.76
N TYR A 72 -9.28 3.70 4.54
CA TYR A 72 -10.17 2.59 4.19
C TYR A 72 -11.60 3.09 3.97
N ARG A 73 -12.30 2.51 2.98
CA ARG A 73 -13.73 2.74 2.73
C ARG A 73 -14.54 1.50 3.01
N GLU A 74 -14.36 0.49 2.19
CA GLU A 74 -15.01 -0.81 2.33
C GLU A 74 -14.25 -1.91 1.58
N HIS A 75 -14.68 -3.15 1.77
CA HIS A 75 -14.25 -4.28 0.96
C HIS A 75 -15.41 -5.29 0.83
N TRP A 76 -15.38 -6.04 -0.25
CA TRP A 76 -16.31 -7.15 -0.50
C TRP A 76 -15.67 -8.19 -1.40
N THR A 77 -16.34 -9.30 -1.57
CA THR A 77 -15.96 -10.36 -2.51
C THR A 77 -17.12 -10.68 -3.43
N ASP A 78 -16.82 -11.06 -4.65
CA ASP A 78 -17.72 -11.82 -5.52
C ASP A 78 -17.22 -13.26 -5.65
N GLU A 79 -17.77 -14.04 -6.59
CA GLU A 79 -17.43 -15.46 -6.76
C GLU A 79 -15.93 -15.71 -7.06
N GLU A 80 -15.23 -14.75 -7.62
CA GLU A 80 -13.84 -14.89 -8.08
C GLU A 80 -12.86 -13.92 -7.44
N TRP A 81 -13.31 -12.70 -7.09
CA TRP A 81 -12.43 -11.58 -6.78
C TRP A 81 -12.79 -10.91 -5.46
N GLY A 82 -11.75 -10.39 -4.81
CA GLY A 82 -11.85 -9.50 -3.67
C GLY A 82 -11.60 -8.05 -4.11
N TYR A 83 -12.38 -7.14 -3.58
CA TYR A 83 -12.36 -5.71 -3.84
C TYR A 83 -12.05 -4.99 -2.54
N LEU A 84 -11.00 -4.19 -2.52
CA LEU A 84 -10.64 -3.32 -1.40
C LEU A 84 -10.65 -1.87 -1.88
N VAL A 85 -11.56 -1.06 -1.32
CA VAL A 85 -11.70 0.34 -1.66
C VAL A 85 -11.13 1.23 -0.58
N MET A 86 -10.34 2.19 -1.00
CA MET A 86 -9.65 3.15 -0.14
C MET A 86 -9.58 4.52 -0.81
N GLU A 87 -9.18 5.54 -0.06
CA GLU A 87 -8.94 6.88 -0.58
C GLU A 87 -7.98 6.85 -1.77
N PHE A 88 -8.35 7.59 -2.83
CA PHE A 88 -7.45 7.77 -3.97
C PHE A 88 -6.59 9.01 -3.78
N TRP A 89 -5.27 8.86 -3.88
CA TRP A 89 -4.34 9.98 -3.85
C TRP A 89 -3.82 10.31 -5.23
N ASP A 90 -4.13 11.51 -5.72
CA ASP A 90 -3.50 12.03 -6.93
C ASP A 90 -2.00 12.26 -6.71
N GLY A 91 -1.23 12.04 -7.77
CA GLY A 91 0.22 12.17 -7.74
C GLY A 91 0.91 11.01 -8.47
N CYS A 92 2.13 10.68 -8.08
CA CYS A 92 2.88 9.54 -8.64
C CYS A 92 3.60 8.78 -7.53
N ASP A 93 3.89 7.51 -7.76
CA ASP A 93 4.79 6.77 -6.87
C ASP A 93 6.23 7.30 -6.97
N LEU A 94 6.99 7.13 -5.89
CA LEU A 94 8.36 7.61 -5.79
C LEU A 94 9.25 6.95 -6.86
N ARG A 95 8.99 5.68 -7.24
CA ARG A 95 9.71 4.99 -8.32
C ARG A 95 9.60 5.75 -9.63
N LYS A 96 8.37 6.07 -10.06
CA LYS A 96 8.14 6.85 -11.28
C LYS A 96 8.76 8.24 -11.21
N MET A 97 8.77 8.87 -10.03
CA MET A 97 9.44 10.16 -9.85
C MET A 97 10.95 10.03 -10.04
N LEU A 98 11.58 9.01 -9.46
CA LEU A 98 13.01 8.74 -9.62
C LEU A 98 13.37 8.39 -11.07
N ASP A 99 12.57 7.56 -11.74
CA ASP A 99 12.80 7.18 -13.15
C ASP A 99 12.78 8.40 -14.09
N ARG A 100 11.94 9.41 -13.78
CA ARG A 100 11.84 10.64 -14.57
C ARG A 100 12.91 11.69 -14.24
N ARG A 101 13.35 11.77 -12.99
CA ARG A 101 14.24 12.84 -12.48
C ARG A 101 15.66 12.36 -12.21
N GLY A 102 15.89 11.05 -12.19
CA GLY A 102 17.15 10.41 -11.83
C GLY A 102 17.42 10.42 -10.32
N ARG A 103 17.32 11.56 -9.67
CA ARG A 103 17.54 11.71 -8.22
C ARG A 103 16.70 12.84 -7.63
N LEU A 104 16.53 12.77 -6.32
CA LEU A 104 15.96 13.85 -5.52
C LEU A 104 17.07 14.79 -5.02
N SER A 105 16.71 16.04 -4.76
CA SER A 105 17.60 16.91 -3.97
C SER A 105 17.65 16.42 -2.51
N PRO A 106 18.76 16.67 -1.77
CA PRO A 106 18.85 16.26 -0.36
C PRO A 106 17.68 16.73 0.50
N GLY A 107 17.19 17.95 0.27
CA GLY A 107 16.05 18.50 0.99
C GLY A 107 14.72 17.79 0.66
N GLN A 108 14.54 17.33 -0.58
CA GLN A 108 13.35 16.53 -0.97
C GLN A 108 13.44 15.12 -0.35
N ALA A 109 14.60 14.47 -0.42
CA ALA A 109 14.82 13.16 0.16
C ALA A 109 14.56 13.18 1.68
N ALA A 110 15.16 14.13 2.40
CA ALA A 110 14.98 14.30 3.84
C ALA A 110 13.51 14.53 4.23
N ARG A 111 12.77 15.35 3.47
CA ARG A 111 11.34 15.59 3.73
C ARG A 111 10.50 14.34 3.54
N ILE A 112 10.75 13.58 2.49
CA ILE A 112 10.04 12.32 2.23
C ILE A 112 10.37 11.31 3.32
N ALA A 113 11.65 11.15 3.67
CA ALA A 113 12.09 10.25 4.72
C ALA A 113 11.42 10.57 6.07
N LEU A 114 11.37 11.86 6.45
CA LEU A 114 10.72 12.29 7.69
C LEU A 114 9.23 11.87 7.75
N GLN A 115 8.48 12.10 6.67
CA GLN A 115 7.07 11.72 6.63
C GLN A 115 6.89 10.19 6.67
N ILE A 116 7.74 9.43 5.98
CA ILE A 116 7.69 7.98 6.03
C ILE A 116 8.01 7.47 7.44
N THR A 117 9.03 8.02 8.09
CA THR A 117 9.40 7.67 9.46
C THR A 117 8.25 7.97 10.43
N GLU A 118 7.54 9.09 10.27
CA GLU A 118 6.34 9.42 11.04
C GLU A 118 5.23 8.36 10.87
N GLY A 119 5.01 7.89 9.63
CA GLY A 119 4.05 6.82 9.35
C GLY A 119 4.46 5.48 9.97
N LEU A 120 5.75 5.12 9.93
CA LEU A 120 6.28 3.92 10.57
C LEU A 120 6.19 4.02 12.10
N GLN A 121 6.54 5.16 12.67
CA GLN A 121 6.40 5.42 14.11
C GLN A 121 4.95 5.19 14.57
N TYR A 122 3.96 5.69 13.83
CA TYR A 122 2.56 5.43 14.14
C TYR A 122 2.24 3.93 14.16
N LEU A 123 2.80 3.11 13.24
CA LEU A 123 2.60 1.66 13.24
C LEU A 123 3.27 0.99 14.45
N HIS A 124 4.49 1.41 14.79
CA HIS A 124 5.30 0.84 15.86
C HIS A 124 4.79 1.19 17.27
N GLU A 125 4.23 2.37 17.46
CA GLU A 125 3.73 2.85 18.78
C GLU A 125 2.30 2.41 19.11
N ARG A 126 1.67 1.56 18.26
CA ARG A 126 0.32 1.03 18.53
C ARG A 126 0.34 0.05 19.71
N PRO A 127 -0.81 -0.15 20.40
CA PRO A 127 -0.92 -1.19 21.43
C PRO A 127 -0.54 -2.58 20.96
N HIS A 128 -0.84 -2.90 19.69
CA HIS A 128 -0.37 -4.06 18.94
C HIS A 128 0.50 -3.54 17.79
N PRO A 129 1.83 -3.43 17.99
CA PRO A 129 2.74 -2.87 17.00
C PRO A 129 2.76 -3.65 15.71
N PHE A 130 2.79 -2.94 14.58
CA PHE A 130 2.97 -3.52 13.26
C PHE A 130 4.34 -3.19 12.69
N LEU A 131 4.99 -4.16 12.06
CA LEU A 131 6.08 -3.93 11.13
C LEU A 131 5.53 -3.80 9.72
N TYR A 132 6.04 -2.81 8.96
CA TYR A 132 5.58 -2.55 7.60
C TYR A 132 6.17 -3.54 6.59
N ARG A 133 7.44 -3.88 6.68
CA ARG A 133 8.21 -4.92 6.00
C ARG A 133 8.46 -4.75 4.49
N ASP A 134 7.63 -4.03 3.74
CA ASP A 134 7.74 -3.90 2.27
C ASP A 134 7.93 -2.43 1.83
N LEU A 135 8.77 -1.68 2.57
CA LEU A 135 9.06 -0.30 2.21
C LEU A 135 9.95 -0.26 0.96
N LYS A 136 9.43 0.34 -0.11
CA LYS A 136 10.10 0.50 -1.41
C LYS A 136 9.51 1.69 -2.16
N PRO A 137 10.21 2.25 -3.15
CA PRO A 137 9.75 3.45 -3.87
C PRO A 137 8.37 3.29 -4.54
N GLU A 138 7.99 2.09 -4.93
CA GLU A 138 6.70 1.78 -5.53
C GLU A 138 5.54 1.93 -4.54
N ASN A 139 5.80 1.72 -3.25
CA ASN A 139 4.82 1.82 -2.16
C ASN A 139 4.76 3.20 -1.52
N ILE A 140 5.52 4.18 -2.04
CA ILE A 140 5.50 5.57 -1.58
C ILE A 140 4.80 6.43 -2.62
N ARG A 141 3.71 7.08 -2.24
CA ARG A 141 2.96 8.02 -3.08
C ARG A 141 3.38 9.44 -2.78
N ILE A 142 3.86 10.16 -3.79
CA ILE A 142 4.07 11.61 -3.71
C ILE A 142 2.83 12.26 -4.29
N ARG A 143 2.06 12.91 -3.42
CA ARG A 143 0.78 13.56 -3.74
C ARG A 143 1.03 14.87 -4.49
N VAL A 144 0.00 15.40 -5.13
CA VAL A 144 0.08 16.67 -5.87
C VAL A 144 0.42 17.87 -4.98
N ASP A 145 0.10 17.81 -3.69
CA ASP A 145 0.46 18.81 -2.69
C ASP A 145 1.90 18.65 -2.15
N GLY A 146 2.66 17.68 -2.66
CA GLY A 146 4.04 17.38 -2.29
C GLY A 146 4.20 16.56 -1.02
N ARG A 147 3.12 16.13 -0.36
CA ARG A 147 3.19 15.20 0.77
C ARG A 147 3.46 13.78 0.28
N ALA A 148 4.27 13.06 1.05
CA ALA A 148 4.44 11.63 0.86
C ALA A 148 3.42 10.85 1.69
N GLY A 149 3.08 9.65 1.24
CA GLY A 149 2.28 8.70 1.99
C GLY A 149 2.65 7.27 1.61
N ILE A 150 2.29 6.33 2.47
CA ILE A 150 2.63 4.91 2.36
C ILE A 150 1.41 4.16 1.85
N LEU A 151 1.59 3.42 0.76
CA LEU A 151 0.58 2.56 0.16
C LEU A 151 0.81 1.10 0.57
N ASP A 152 -0.18 0.26 0.32
CA ASP A 152 -0.11 -1.21 0.39
C ASP A 152 0.20 -1.76 1.80
N LEU A 153 -0.85 -2.11 2.52
CA LEU A 153 -0.79 -2.67 3.86
C LEU A 153 -0.82 -4.22 3.89
N GLY A 154 -0.64 -4.85 2.72
CA GLY A 154 -0.70 -6.30 2.58
C GLY A 154 0.46 -7.06 3.24
N CYS A 155 1.56 -6.38 3.53
CA CYS A 155 2.72 -6.95 4.21
C CYS A 155 2.83 -6.58 5.70
N LEU A 156 1.88 -5.83 6.26
CA LEU A 156 1.89 -5.55 7.69
C LEU A 156 1.89 -6.84 8.50
N TRP A 157 2.71 -6.87 9.53
CA TRP A 157 2.82 -8.00 10.44
C TRP A 157 2.90 -7.52 11.89
N ASN A 158 2.26 -8.25 12.78
CA ASN A 158 2.41 -8.08 14.22
C ASN A 158 2.80 -9.42 14.88
N ARG A 159 3.25 -9.36 16.14
CA ARG A 159 3.76 -10.52 16.86
C ARG A 159 2.72 -11.59 17.21
N GLU A 160 1.44 -11.33 16.97
CA GLU A 160 0.35 -12.30 17.18
C GLU A 160 0.18 -13.24 15.97
N GLN A 161 0.86 -12.95 14.86
CA GLN A 161 0.82 -13.72 13.62
C GLN A 161 2.06 -14.59 13.48
N ASP A 162 1.92 -15.72 12.80
CA ASP A 162 3.08 -16.52 12.44
C ASP A 162 4.03 -15.74 11.53
N TRP A 163 5.33 -15.82 11.83
CA TRP A 163 6.33 -15.16 11.01
C TRP A 163 6.48 -15.86 9.68
N SER A 164 6.17 -15.16 8.61
CA SER A 164 6.54 -15.53 7.24
C SER A 164 7.42 -14.44 6.66
N GLY A 165 8.61 -14.76 6.20
CA GLY A 165 9.47 -13.82 5.53
C GLY A 165 8.73 -13.14 4.38
N ALA A 166 8.66 -11.82 4.42
CA ALA A 166 8.02 -11.01 3.37
C ALA A 166 8.85 -9.75 3.13
N GLY A 167 8.65 -9.13 1.97
CA GLY A 167 9.31 -7.88 1.62
C GLY A 167 10.09 -7.97 0.32
N ASN A 168 10.70 -6.86 -0.07
CA ASN A 168 11.53 -6.75 -1.26
C ASN A 168 13.01 -6.83 -0.89
N ARG A 169 13.72 -7.86 -1.36
CA ARG A 169 15.15 -8.11 -1.04
C ARG A 169 16.09 -6.92 -1.31
N SER A 170 15.70 -5.98 -2.17
CA SER A 170 16.53 -4.81 -2.47
C SER A 170 16.43 -3.72 -1.39
N PHE A 171 15.36 -3.71 -0.60
CA PHE A 171 15.08 -2.68 0.40
C PHE A 171 14.95 -3.23 1.80
N SER A 172 14.42 -4.44 1.96
CA SER A 172 14.17 -5.06 3.27
C SER A 172 15.48 -5.45 3.96
N ALA A 173 15.45 -5.41 5.28
CA ALA A 173 16.57 -5.80 6.13
C ALA A 173 16.89 -7.29 5.98
N PRO A 174 18.18 -7.68 6.05
CA PRO A 174 18.62 -9.07 5.83
C PRO A 174 17.93 -10.08 6.76
N GLU A 175 17.74 -9.73 8.02
CA GLU A 175 17.11 -10.56 9.05
C GLU A 175 15.67 -10.97 8.70
N GLN A 176 14.96 -10.20 7.87
CA GLN A 176 13.62 -10.58 7.41
C GLN A 176 13.59 -11.88 6.61
N PHE A 177 14.73 -12.34 6.13
CA PHE A 177 14.87 -13.54 5.30
C PHE A 177 15.70 -14.64 5.95
N VAL A 178 16.09 -14.47 7.21
CA VAL A 178 16.83 -15.48 7.97
C VAL A 178 15.84 -16.41 8.68
N PRO A 179 15.86 -17.73 8.42
CA PRO A 179 14.97 -18.66 9.09
C PRO A 179 15.19 -18.63 10.61
N GLY A 180 14.10 -18.50 11.36
CA GLY A 180 14.12 -18.49 12.82
C GLY A 180 14.40 -17.13 13.46
N GLU A 181 14.74 -16.11 12.69
CA GLU A 181 14.83 -14.73 13.18
C GLU A 181 13.48 -14.02 13.03
N ILE A 182 13.11 -13.29 14.07
CA ILE A 182 11.92 -12.41 14.08
C ILE A 182 12.44 -10.97 14.12
N PRO A 183 12.34 -10.20 13.03
CA PRO A 183 12.83 -8.82 12.99
C PRO A 183 12.02 -7.91 13.90
N GLY A 184 12.65 -6.83 14.32
CA GLY A 184 12.02 -5.73 15.07
C GLY A 184 11.78 -4.50 14.20
N GLU A 185 11.47 -3.39 14.86
CA GLU A 185 11.20 -2.09 14.22
C GLU A 185 12.41 -1.55 13.43
N GLU A 186 13.63 -1.94 13.85
CA GLU A 186 14.88 -1.61 13.18
C GLU A 186 14.93 -2.08 11.72
N SER A 187 14.18 -3.11 11.36
CA SER A 187 14.08 -3.58 9.98
C SER A 187 13.37 -2.57 9.07
N ASP A 188 12.34 -1.90 9.56
CA ASP A 188 11.69 -0.82 8.82
C ASP A 188 12.58 0.42 8.73
N VAL A 189 13.33 0.74 9.80
CA VAL A 189 14.33 1.82 9.80
C VAL A 189 15.45 1.55 8.79
N TYR A 190 15.93 0.30 8.71
CA TYR A 190 16.88 -0.11 7.67
C TYR A 190 16.32 0.18 6.27
N ALA A 191 15.05 -0.16 6.01
CA ALA A 191 14.42 0.07 4.73
C ALA A 191 14.31 1.57 4.39
N VAL A 192 14.08 2.46 5.36
CA VAL A 192 14.16 3.92 5.16
C VAL A 192 15.58 4.32 4.71
N GLY A 193 16.62 3.80 5.36
CA GLY A 193 18.00 4.05 4.95
C GLY A 193 18.33 3.57 3.53
N ARG A 194 17.67 2.51 3.07
CA ARG A 194 17.82 2.00 1.69
C ARG A 194 17.10 2.86 0.64
N LEU A 195 16.11 3.66 1.04
CA LEU A 195 15.41 4.61 0.15
C LEU A 195 16.20 5.89 -0.10
N LEU A 196 17.07 6.28 0.83
CA LEU A 196 17.88 7.50 0.78
C LEU A 196 19.18 7.31 -0.02
#